data_29c2cc0fa592831487f2e40a12f88f2d
#
_entry.id   29c2cc0fa592831487f2e40a12f88f2d
#
_cell.length_a   1.000
_cell.length_b   1.000
_cell.length_c   1.000
_cell.angle_alpha   90.00
_cell.angle_beta   90.00
_cell.angle_gamma   90.00
#
_symmetry.space_group_name_H-M   'P 1'
#
loop_
_entity.id
_entity.type
_entity.pdbx_description
1 polymer ?
#
loop_
_entity_poly.entity_id
_entity_poly.type
_entity_poly.pdbx_seq_one_letter_code
_entity_poly.pdbx_strand_id
1 'polypeptide(L)'
;RHAEVEYVVAHGIVSTLEGARVLIGSEHFVIEDEEVPISEEELDAIHSQAEGSSPLFLAVDGALRGVIYIDDPLKEEISEVLDELRQLGFKRVVMLTGDNYRSASRIACIAGVDDFQADMLPEDKCRAIDKLQEEGHKVVMVGDGVNDSPALSRAYVSVAMGAGSAIAREAADIALVTDDLHSLVELRRLSVALEKRMRQGYSFTVVFNSLLLALGISGLITPQVSSVLHNSATIGISAANARHFLPKSSID
;
A
#
# COMPACT_ATOMS: atom_id res chain seq x y z
N ARG A 1 -26.43 -14.95 -27.30
CA ARG A 1 -27.19 -13.73 -27.62
C ARG A 1 -26.42 -12.61 -26.94
N HIS A 2 -25.94 -11.62 -27.68
CA HIS A 2 -25.25 -10.48 -27.13
C HIS A 2 -26.30 -9.49 -26.61
N ALA A 3 -26.36 -9.26 -25.31
CA ALA A 3 -27.09 -8.14 -24.73
C ALA A 3 -26.25 -6.86 -24.94
N GLU A 4 -26.91 -5.80 -25.31
CA GLU A 4 -26.26 -4.47 -25.30
C GLU A 4 -26.07 -4.06 -23.87
N VAL A 5 -24.81 -3.80 -23.44
CA VAL A 5 -24.46 -3.48 -22.06
C VAL A 5 -23.96 -2.04 -22.04
N GLU A 6 -24.64 -1.20 -21.31
CA GLU A 6 -24.24 0.17 -21.08
C GLU A 6 -23.64 0.27 -19.65
N TYR A 7 -22.39 0.74 -19.57
CA TYR A 7 -21.71 0.96 -18.30
C TYR A 7 -21.96 2.39 -17.83
N VAL A 8 -22.59 2.54 -16.67
CA VAL A 8 -22.69 3.81 -15.98
C VAL A 8 -21.50 3.90 -15.04
N VAL A 9 -20.51 4.74 -15.42
CA VAL A 9 -19.23 4.84 -14.73
C VAL A 9 -19.43 5.11 -13.23
N ALA A 10 -18.82 4.28 -12.39
CA ALA A 10 -18.86 4.32 -10.92
C ALA A 10 -20.21 3.99 -10.25
N HIS A 11 -21.27 3.66 -11.00
CA HIS A 11 -22.61 3.47 -10.44
C HIS A 11 -23.19 2.09 -10.70
N GLY A 12 -23.12 1.58 -11.93
CA GLY A 12 -23.70 0.28 -12.26
C GLY A 12 -23.71 -0.07 -13.74
N ILE A 13 -24.52 -1.06 -14.07
CA ILE A 13 -24.67 -1.59 -15.42
C ILE A 13 -26.16 -1.58 -15.79
N VAL A 14 -26.47 -1.07 -16.97
CA VAL A 14 -27.77 -1.17 -17.60
C VAL A 14 -27.68 -2.11 -18.80
N SER A 15 -28.60 -3.04 -18.90
CA SER A 15 -28.65 -3.98 -20.02
C SER A 15 -30.10 -4.32 -20.41
N THR A 16 -30.26 -4.83 -21.60
CA THR A 16 -31.55 -5.41 -22.04
C THR A 16 -31.39 -6.88 -22.31
N LEU A 17 -32.05 -7.70 -21.51
CA LEU A 17 -32.04 -9.16 -21.67
C LEU A 17 -33.43 -9.67 -22.05
N GLU A 18 -33.53 -10.27 -23.20
CA GLU A 18 -34.80 -10.83 -23.74
C GLU A 18 -35.96 -9.81 -23.77
N GLY A 19 -35.65 -8.52 -23.94
CA GLY A 19 -36.62 -7.43 -24.01
C GLY A 19 -36.93 -6.79 -22.64
N ALA A 20 -36.45 -7.35 -21.56
CA ALA A 20 -36.55 -6.77 -20.21
C ALA A 20 -35.34 -5.84 -19.89
N ARG A 21 -35.59 -4.69 -19.28
CA ARG A 21 -34.52 -3.78 -18.82
C ARG A 21 -33.96 -4.30 -17.50
N VAL A 22 -32.66 -4.58 -17.48
CA VAL A 22 -31.94 -5.10 -16.32
C VAL A 22 -30.96 -4.06 -15.79
N LEU A 23 -31.02 -3.78 -14.52
CA LEU A 23 -30.15 -2.89 -13.79
C LEU A 23 -29.36 -3.68 -12.73
N ILE A 24 -28.05 -3.50 -12.68
CA ILE A 24 -27.21 -4.03 -11.60
C ILE A 24 -26.29 -2.92 -11.12
N GLY A 25 -26.32 -2.59 -9.83
CA GLY A 25 -25.48 -1.53 -9.32
C GLY A 25 -25.59 -1.31 -7.82
N SER A 26 -25.01 -0.20 -7.38
CA SER A 26 -25.07 0.25 -6.01
C SER A 26 -26.50 0.60 -5.59
N GLU A 27 -26.73 0.71 -4.27
CA GLU A 27 -27.99 1.21 -3.72
C GLU A 27 -28.36 2.57 -4.32
N HIS A 28 -27.44 3.53 -4.27
CA HIS A 28 -27.63 4.88 -4.82
C HIS A 28 -28.10 4.81 -6.29
N PHE A 29 -27.41 4.03 -7.12
CA PHE A 29 -27.76 3.91 -8.54
C PHE A 29 -29.14 3.30 -8.76
N VAL A 30 -29.45 2.16 -8.13
CA VAL A 30 -30.69 1.42 -8.40
C VAL A 30 -31.89 2.04 -7.72
N ILE A 31 -31.72 2.52 -6.48
CA ILE A 31 -32.84 3.03 -5.65
C ILE A 31 -33.04 4.52 -5.83
N GLU A 32 -31.95 5.34 -5.85
CA GLU A 32 -32.07 6.78 -5.92
C GLU A 32 -32.07 7.31 -7.37
N ASP A 33 -31.09 6.91 -8.21
CA ASP A 33 -30.99 7.42 -9.59
C ASP A 33 -32.04 6.81 -10.53
N GLU A 34 -32.28 5.50 -10.42
CA GLU A 34 -33.23 4.75 -11.26
C GLU A 34 -34.61 4.58 -10.61
N GLU A 35 -34.81 5.15 -9.43
CA GLU A 35 -36.08 5.24 -8.69
C GLU A 35 -36.80 3.87 -8.54
N VAL A 36 -36.03 2.77 -8.36
CA VAL A 36 -36.64 1.44 -8.13
C VAL A 36 -37.25 1.40 -6.74
N PRO A 37 -38.58 1.13 -6.63
CA PRO A 37 -39.26 1.18 -5.35
C PRO A 37 -38.81 0.05 -4.42
N ILE A 38 -38.51 0.39 -3.16
CA ILE A 38 -38.20 -0.53 -2.06
C ILE A 38 -38.81 0.06 -0.78
N SER A 39 -39.24 -0.81 0.13
CA SER A 39 -39.67 -0.34 1.46
C SER A 39 -38.47 -0.15 2.40
N GLU A 40 -38.62 0.76 3.37
CA GLU A 40 -37.58 0.97 4.39
C GLU A 40 -37.28 -0.33 5.17
N GLU A 41 -38.30 -1.14 5.44
CA GLU A 41 -38.13 -2.41 6.15
C GLU A 41 -37.31 -3.43 5.33
N GLU A 42 -37.50 -3.50 4.01
CA GLU A 42 -36.72 -4.36 3.12
C GLU A 42 -35.27 -3.86 3.01
N LEU A 43 -35.07 -2.55 2.91
CA LEU A 43 -33.74 -1.95 2.85
C LEU A 43 -32.96 -2.20 4.14
N ASP A 44 -33.57 -2.01 5.30
CA ASP A 44 -32.98 -2.32 6.59
C ASP A 44 -32.64 -3.82 6.75
N ALA A 45 -33.50 -4.70 6.22
CA ALA A 45 -33.23 -6.15 6.21
C ALA A 45 -32.00 -6.48 5.31
N ILE A 46 -31.89 -5.86 4.14
CA ILE A 46 -30.73 -6.01 3.23
C ILE A 46 -29.46 -5.54 3.92
N HIS A 47 -29.49 -4.36 4.56
CA HIS A 47 -28.33 -3.84 5.30
C HIS A 47 -27.93 -4.71 6.48
N SER A 48 -28.92 -5.30 7.16
CA SER A 48 -28.66 -6.21 8.28
C SER A 48 -28.04 -7.53 7.81
N GLN A 49 -28.47 -8.04 6.66
CA GLN A 49 -27.91 -9.26 6.08
C GLN A 49 -26.53 -9.05 5.45
N ALA A 50 -26.21 -7.83 5.05
CA ALA A 50 -24.94 -7.54 4.40
C ALA A 50 -23.72 -7.86 5.28
N GLU A 51 -23.88 -7.83 6.64
CA GLU A 51 -22.82 -8.17 7.64
C GLU A 51 -21.40 -7.72 7.26
N GLY A 52 -21.30 -6.66 6.43
CA GLY A 52 -20.04 -6.11 5.94
C GLY A 52 -19.66 -6.43 4.50
N SER A 53 -20.49 -7.19 3.80
CA SER A 53 -20.44 -7.32 2.35
C SER A 53 -21.00 -6.07 1.67
N SER A 54 -20.62 -5.82 0.43
CA SER A 54 -21.21 -4.74 -0.38
C SER A 54 -22.43 -5.28 -1.13
N PRO A 55 -23.65 -4.79 -0.85
CA PRO A 55 -24.84 -5.23 -1.57
C PRO A 55 -24.86 -4.62 -2.98
N LEU A 56 -25.01 -5.46 -4.00
CA LEU A 56 -25.37 -5.08 -5.35
C LEU A 56 -26.84 -5.37 -5.60
N PHE A 57 -27.58 -4.35 -5.99
CA PHE A 57 -29.01 -4.44 -6.26
C PHE A 57 -29.24 -4.85 -7.72
N LEU A 58 -30.08 -5.85 -7.92
CA LEU A 58 -30.53 -6.32 -9.23
C LEU A 58 -32.01 -5.97 -9.41
N ALA A 59 -32.31 -5.11 -10.38
CA ALA A 59 -33.68 -4.80 -10.76
C ALA A 59 -33.97 -5.20 -12.19
N VAL A 60 -35.20 -5.62 -12.46
CA VAL A 60 -35.68 -5.97 -13.77
C VAL A 60 -37.03 -5.30 -14.01
N ASP A 61 -37.16 -4.55 -15.12
CA ASP A 61 -38.34 -3.76 -15.50
C ASP A 61 -38.85 -2.87 -14.35
N GLY A 62 -37.90 -2.20 -13.64
CA GLY A 62 -38.20 -1.26 -12.56
C GLY A 62 -38.62 -1.92 -11.23
N ALA A 63 -38.46 -3.22 -11.07
CA ALA A 63 -38.75 -3.93 -9.82
C ALA A 63 -37.48 -4.62 -9.29
N LEU A 64 -37.18 -4.47 -7.99
CA LEU A 64 -36.11 -5.20 -7.32
C LEU A 64 -36.38 -6.70 -7.40
N ARG A 65 -35.41 -7.47 -7.88
CA ARG A 65 -35.50 -8.92 -8.03
C ARG A 65 -34.58 -9.69 -7.11
N GLY A 66 -33.54 -9.03 -6.63
CA GLY A 66 -32.61 -9.64 -5.70
C GLY A 66 -31.46 -8.72 -5.34
N VAL A 67 -30.69 -9.15 -4.36
CA VAL A 67 -29.47 -8.49 -3.93
C VAL A 67 -28.35 -9.52 -3.93
N ILE A 68 -27.22 -9.15 -4.50
CA ILE A 68 -26.00 -9.96 -4.53
C ILE A 68 -25.05 -9.34 -3.52
N TYR A 69 -24.68 -10.09 -2.49
CA TYR A 69 -23.70 -9.64 -1.52
C TYR A 69 -22.31 -10.00 -2.01
N ILE A 70 -21.50 -8.97 -2.27
CA ILE A 70 -20.10 -9.16 -2.62
C ILE A 70 -19.29 -9.08 -1.33
N ASP A 71 -18.67 -10.18 -0.98
CA ASP A 71 -17.74 -10.25 0.13
C ASP A 71 -16.31 -10.07 -0.43
N ASP A 72 -15.59 -9.11 0.14
CA ASP A 72 -14.17 -8.92 -0.10
C ASP A 72 -13.44 -9.17 1.22
N PRO A 73 -13.13 -10.45 1.50
CA PRO A 73 -12.53 -10.81 2.77
C PRO A 73 -11.15 -10.18 2.89
N LEU A 74 -10.89 -9.62 4.07
CA LEU A 74 -9.54 -9.19 4.43
C LEU A 74 -8.59 -10.39 4.35
N LYS A 75 -7.39 -10.13 3.88
CA LYS A 75 -6.31 -11.12 3.94
C LYS A 75 -6.04 -11.49 5.39
N GLU A 76 -6.04 -12.79 5.69
CA GLU A 76 -5.88 -13.31 7.06
C GLU A 76 -4.58 -12.84 7.72
N GLU A 77 -3.53 -12.66 6.90
CA GLU A 77 -2.21 -12.26 7.33
C GLU A 77 -2.07 -10.79 7.74
N ILE A 78 -3.08 -9.94 7.51
CA ILE A 78 -2.93 -8.49 7.67
C ILE A 78 -2.52 -8.06 9.08
N SER A 79 -3.15 -8.64 10.11
CA SER A 79 -2.86 -8.29 11.51
C SER A 79 -1.43 -8.67 11.89
N GLU A 80 -0.97 -9.85 11.46
CA GLU A 80 0.41 -10.32 11.70
C GLU A 80 1.43 -9.41 11.01
N VAL A 81 1.18 -9.08 9.74
CA VAL A 81 2.03 -8.17 8.95
C VAL A 81 2.13 -6.79 9.59
N LEU A 82 1.01 -6.22 10.06
CA LEU A 82 1.03 -4.92 10.71
C LEU A 82 1.82 -4.95 12.05
N ASP A 83 1.70 -6.02 12.80
CA ASP A 83 2.47 -6.18 14.05
C ASP A 83 3.97 -6.33 13.76
N GLU A 84 4.36 -7.07 12.74
CA GLU A 84 5.76 -7.15 12.32
C GLU A 84 6.31 -5.80 11.83
N LEU A 85 5.53 -5.05 11.06
CA LEU A 85 5.91 -3.71 10.61
C LEU A 85 6.11 -2.75 11.81
N ARG A 86 5.25 -2.82 12.85
CA ARG A 86 5.43 -2.07 14.08
C ARG A 86 6.73 -2.45 14.80
N GLN A 87 7.04 -3.74 14.91
CA GLN A 87 8.31 -4.21 15.48
C GLN A 87 9.53 -3.72 14.67
N LEU A 88 9.38 -3.54 13.36
CA LEU A 88 10.40 -3.00 12.46
C LEU A 88 10.46 -1.46 12.44
N GLY A 89 9.72 -0.79 13.33
CA GLY A 89 9.84 0.65 13.62
C GLY A 89 8.80 1.54 12.97
N PHE A 90 7.74 1.01 12.37
CA PHE A 90 6.58 1.82 12.00
C PHE A 90 5.79 2.19 13.26
N LYS A 91 5.53 3.47 13.46
CA LYS A 91 4.91 3.99 14.68
C LYS A 91 3.39 4.08 14.60
N ARG A 92 2.86 4.22 13.40
CA ARG A 92 1.44 4.42 13.13
C ARG A 92 1.10 3.86 11.76
N VAL A 93 -0.01 3.15 11.68
CA VAL A 93 -0.60 2.64 10.43
C VAL A 93 -1.96 3.29 10.26
N VAL A 94 -2.16 3.94 9.13
CA VAL A 94 -3.41 4.66 8.80
C VAL A 94 -3.98 4.08 7.52
N MET A 95 -5.26 3.75 7.53
CA MET A 95 -5.98 3.30 6.35
C MET A 95 -6.69 4.48 5.68
N LEU A 96 -6.46 4.67 4.37
CA LEU A 96 -7.12 5.69 3.55
C LEU A 96 -7.96 4.97 2.48
N THR A 97 -9.28 5.11 2.55
CA THR A 97 -10.18 4.38 1.63
C THR A 97 -11.27 5.29 1.07
N GLY A 98 -11.72 4.99 -0.15
CA GLY A 98 -12.92 5.56 -0.75
C GLY A 98 -14.20 4.88 -0.31
N ASP A 99 -14.12 3.79 0.45
CA ASP A 99 -15.30 3.10 0.98
C ASP A 99 -16.01 3.94 2.02
N ASN A 100 -17.29 3.65 2.23
CA ASN A 100 -18.09 4.31 3.24
C ASN A 100 -17.56 4.05 4.66
N TYR A 101 -17.87 4.97 5.57
CA TYR A 101 -17.40 4.93 6.96
C TYR A 101 -17.70 3.60 7.68
N ARG A 102 -18.86 2.98 7.44
CA ARG A 102 -19.28 1.74 8.11
C ARG A 102 -18.38 0.56 7.72
N SER A 103 -18.12 0.40 6.42
CA SER A 103 -17.21 -0.63 5.90
C SER A 103 -15.78 -0.38 6.37
N ALA A 104 -15.30 0.85 6.22
CA ALA A 104 -13.97 1.25 6.63
C ALA A 104 -13.70 1.02 8.12
N SER A 105 -14.65 1.39 8.98
CA SER A 105 -14.53 1.20 10.44
C SER A 105 -14.40 -0.28 10.82
N ARG A 106 -15.19 -1.16 10.19
CA ARG A 106 -15.13 -2.60 10.41
C ARG A 106 -13.77 -3.16 9.98
N ILE A 107 -13.33 -2.81 8.76
CA ILE A 107 -12.05 -3.24 8.20
C ILE A 107 -10.90 -2.77 9.08
N ALA A 108 -10.91 -1.51 9.49
CA ALA A 108 -9.90 -0.92 10.35
C ALA A 108 -9.78 -1.66 11.70
N CYS A 109 -10.92 -2.02 12.28
CA CYS A 109 -10.96 -2.78 13.53
C CYS A 109 -10.37 -4.19 13.39
N ILE A 110 -10.73 -4.92 12.32
CA ILE A 110 -10.24 -6.28 12.07
C ILE A 110 -8.75 -6.26 11.71
N ALA A 111 -8.33 -5.33 10.85
CA ALA A 111 -6.94 -5.17 10.44
C ALA A 111 -6.05 -4.70 11.59
N GLY A 112 -6.60 -4.01 12.59
CA GLY A 112 -5.83 -3.47 13.70
C GLY A 112 -5.00 -2.25 13.33
N VAL A 113 -5.48 -1.40 12.40
CA VAL A 113 -4.84 -0.12 12.09
C VAL A 113 -5.06 0.89 13.22
N ASP A 114 -4.17 1.88 13.32
CA ASP A 114 -4.21 2.86 14.41
C ASP A 114 -5.21 3.99 14.15
N ASP A 115 -5.54 4.23 12.86
CA ASP A 115 -6.49 5.25 12.43
C ASP A 115 -7.00 4.94 11.02
N PHE A 116 -8.13 5.52 10.63
CA PHE A 116 -8.64 5.39 9.27
C PHE A 116 -9.40 6.65 8.82
N GLN A 117 -9.44 6.86 7.51
CA GLN A 117 -10.26 7.88 6.86
C GLN A 117 -11.04 7.22 5.72
N ALA A 118 -12.36 7.43 5.72
CA ALA A 118 -13.31 6.86 4.79
C ALA A 118 -13.86 7.90 3.83
N ASP A 119 -14.65 7.47 2.85
CA ASP A 119 -15.31 8.33 1.86
C ASP A 119 -14.36 9.30 1.13
N MET A 120 -13.10 8.87 0.91
CA MET A 120 -12.05 9.73 0.38
C MET A 120 -12.00 9.73 -1.15
N LEU A 121 -11.94 10.91 -1.73
CA LEU A 121 -11.53 11.11 -3.12
C LEU A 121 -9.99 11.03 -3.25
N PRO A 122 -9.44 10.81 -4.46
CA PRO A 122 -7.99 10.78 -4.67
C PRO A 122 -7.25 12.03 -4.14
N GLU A 123 -7.86 13.21 -4.26
CA GLU A 123 -7.32 14.47 -3.75
C GLU A 123 -7.31 14.53 -2.22
N ASP A 124 -8.26 13.88 -1.56
CA ASP A 124 -8.31 13.80 -0.09
C ASP A 124 -7.17 12.94 0.45
N LYS A 125 -6.87 11.83 -0.24
CA LYS A 125 -5.72 10.98 0.10
C LYS A 125 -4.40 11.78 -0.01
N CYS A 126 -4.25 12.58 -1.06
CA CYS A 126 -3.10 13.48 -1.21
C CYS A 126 -2.98 14.45 -0.03
N ARG A 127 -4.09 15.11 0.34
CA ARG A 127 -4.12 16.07 1.46
C ARG A 127 -3.79 15.40 2.80
N ALA A 128 -4.26 14.17 3.02
CA ALA A 128 -3.95 13.42 4.23
C ALA A 128 -2.45 13.12 4.35
N ILE A 129 -1.80 12.74 3.23
CA ILE A 129 -0.36 12.48 3.19
C ILE A 129 0.42 13.77 3.45
N ASP A 130 0.08 14.87 2.74
CA ASP A 130 0.74 16.17 2.90
C ASP A 130 0.65 16.63 4.37
N LYS A 131 -0.52 16.52 5.01
CA LYS A 131 -0.72 16.86 6.42
C LYS A 131 0.17 16.06 7.35
N LEU A 132 0.23 14.73 7.17
CA LEU A 132 1.10 13.88 8.00
C LEU A 132 2.58 14.26 7.83
N GLN A 133 3.01 14.65 6.64
CA GLN A 133 4.38 15.07 6.38
C GLN A 133 4.68 16.47 6.95
N GLU A 134 3.72 17.39 6.92
CA GLU A 134 3.82 18.69 7.58
C GLU A 134 3.93 18.56 9.12
N GLU A 135 3.29 17.54 9.70
CA GLU A 135 3.42 17.16 11.12
C GLU A 135 4.79 16.53 11.44
N GLY A 136 5.67 16.36 10.44
CA GLY A 136 7.03 15.84 10.61
C GLY A 136 7.14 14.30 10.46
N HIS A 137 6.10 13.64 10.01
CA HIS A 137 6.13 12.20 9.77
C HIS A 137 6.75 11.88 8.39
N LYS A 138 7.51 10.79 8.31
CA LYS A 138 7.95 10.21 7.05
C LYS A 138 6.93 9.15 6.64
N VAL A 139 6.11 9.48 5.67
CA VAL A 139 5.00 8.63 5.23
C VAL A 139 5.48 7.61 4.20
N VAL A 140 5.18 6.35 4.43
CA VAL A 140 5.24 5.31 3.41
C VAL A 140 3.82 5.05 2.94
N MET A 141 3.53 5.36 1.69
CA MET A 141 2.23 5.06 1.06
C MET A 141 2.32 3.71 0.35
N VAL A 142 1.35 2.85 0.64
CA VAL A 142 1.19 1.55 -0.04
C VAL A 142 -0.14 1.56 -0.76
N GLY A 143 -0.15 1.20 -2.03
CA GLY A 143 -1.37 1.18 -2.85
C GLY A 143 -1.24 0.27 -4.06
N ASP A 144 -2.34 0.07 -4.81
CA ASP A 144 -2.36 -0.71 -6.05
C ASP A 144 -1.85 0.08 -7.27
N GLY A 145 -1.70 1.39 -7.12
CA GLY A 145 -1.16 2.30 -8.13
C GLY A 145 -2.12 2.68 -9.26
N VAL A 146 -3.33 2.16 -9.30
CA VAL A 146 -4.30 2.54 -10.34
C VAL A 146 -5.04 3.81 -9.92
N ASN A 147 -5.69 3.78 -8.78
CA ASN A 147 -6.44 4.91 -8.23
C ASN A 147 -5.60 5.79 -7.28
N ASP A 148 -4.52 5.23 -6.75
CA ASP A 148 -3.69 5.85 -5.73
C ASP A 148 -2.44 6.56 -6.30
N SER A 149 -2.24 6.56 -7.63
CA SER A 149 -1.06 7.19 -8.27
C SER A 149 -0.78 8.62 -7.82
N PRO A 150 -1.77 9.53 -7.68
CA PRO A 150 -1.54 10.87 -7.17
C PRO A 150 -1.05 10.89 -5.71
N ALA A 151 -1.61 10.00 -4.87
CA ALA A 151 -1.23 9.86 -3.47
C ALA A 151 0.16 9.22 -3.31
N LEU A 152 0.48 8.19 -4.11
CA LEU A 152 1.80 7.57 -4.15
C LEU A 152 2.89 8.60 -4.46
N SER A 153 2.66 9.46 -5.45
CA SER A 153 3.64 10.50 -5.85
C SER A 153 3.90 11.58 -4.78
N ARG A 154 3.03 11.70 -3.77
CA ARG A 154 3.15 12.67 -2.67
C ARG A 154 3.91 12.13 -1.47
N ALA A 155 3.94 10.82 -1.30
CA ALA A 155 4.52 10.17 -0.13
C ALA A 155 6.05 10.35 -0.08
N TYR A 156 6.62 10.28 1.14
CA TYR A 156 8.07 10.26 1.34
C TYR A 156 8.72 9.00 0.72
N VAL A 157 8.03 7.87 0.77
CA VAL A 157 8.33 6.64 0.05
C VAL A 157 7.01 6.06 -0.45
N SER A 158 6.97 5.66 -1.70
CA SER A 158 5.80 5.03 -2.31
C SER A 158 6.07 3.58 -2.70
N VAL A 159 5.11 2.71 -2.39
CA VAL A 159 5.18 1.28 -2.68
C VAL A 159 3.92 0.87 -3.44
N ALA A 160 4.06 0.43 -4.67
CA ALA A 160 2.97 -0.17 -5.43
C ALA A 160 3.00 -1.69 -5.24
N MET A 161 1.84 -2.27 -4.89
CA MET A 161 1.65 -3.71 -4.76
C MET A 161 0.98 -4.28 -6.00
N GLY A 162 1.22 -5.57 -6.27
CA GLY A 162 0.59 -6.26 -7.39
C GLY A 162 0.93 -5.67 -8.74
N ALA A 163 2.14 -5.28 -9.00
CA ALA A 163 2.63 -4.43 -10.09
C ALA A 163 2.15 -4.83 -11.51
N GLY A 164 0.86 -5.11 -11.66
CA GLY A 164 0.20 -5.40 -12.94
C GLY A 164 0.10 -4.20 -13.86
N SER A 165 -0.01 -2.97 -13.34
CA SER A 165 -0.14 -1.79 -14.19
C SER A 165 1.21 -1.11 -14.43
N ALA A 166 1.45 -0.70 -15.70
CA ALA A 166 2.62 0.10 -16.05
C ALA A 166 2.61 1.45 -15.30
N ILE A 167 1.44 2.00 -15.04
CA ILE A 167 1.21 3.28 -14.34
C ILE A 167 1.67 3.18 -12.89
N ALA A 168 1.35 2.08 -12.20
CA ALA A 168 1.78 1.86 -10.82
C ALA A 168 3.30 1.82 -10.69
N ARG A 169 3.97 1.17 -11.63
CA ARG A 169 5.43 1.08 -11.67
C ARG A 169 6.13 2.41 -11.95
N GLU A 170 5.45 3.31 -12.66
CA GLU A 170 6.00 4.63 -13.01
C GLU A 170 5.75 5.65 -11.89
N ALA A 171 4.68 5.47 -11.10
CA ALA A 171 4.28 6.39 -10.04
C ALA A 171 4.93 6.08 -8.67
N ALA A 172 5.43 4.85 -8.45
CA ALA A 172 5.97 4.42 -7.17
C ALA A 172 7.50 4.30 -7.18
N ASP A 173 8.14 4.62 -6.04
CA ASP A 173 9.58 4.41 -5.83
C ASP A 173 9.93 2.91 -5.83
N ILE A 174 9.00 2.09 -5.34
CA ILE A 174 9.18 0.63 -5.21
C ILE A 174 7.94 -0.07 -5.75
N ALA A 175 8.13 -1.06 -6.60
CA ALA A 175 7.06 -1.91 -7.10
C ALA A 175 7.27 -3.35 -6.64
N LEU A 176 6.31 -3.88 -5.87
CA LEU A 176 6.25 -5.26 -5.47
C LEU A 176 5.47 -6.06 -6.52
N VAL A 177 6.05 -7.14 -6.99
CA VAL A 177 5.47 -7.96 -8.09
C VAL A 177 4.30 -8.81 -7.59
N THR A 178 4.27 -9.08 -6.30
CA THR A 178 3.25 -9.91 -5.65
C THR A 178 2.26 -9.07 -4.86
N ASP A 179 1.06 -9.60 -4.67
CA ASP A 179 0.03 -9.03 -3.78
C ASP A 179 0.18 -9.53 -2.32
N ASP A 180 1.25 -10.26 -2.03
CA ASP A 180 1.54 -10.78 -0.72
C ASP A 180 2.05 -9.66 0.20
N LEU A 181 1.32 -9.41 1.30
CA LEU A 181 1.65 -8.39 2.28
C LEU A 181 2.96 -8.66 3.03
N HIS A 182 3.39 -9.91 3.16
CA HIS A 182 4.69 -10.24 3.75
C HIS A 182 5.86 -9.63 2.96
N SER A 183 5.68 -9.36 1.67
CA SER A 183 6.68 -8.65 0.87
C SER A 183 7.01 -7.25 1.40
N LEU A 184 6.07 -6.57 2.08
CA LEU A 184 6.33 -5.29 2.76
C LEU A 184 7.25 -5.46 3.96
N VAL A 185 7.06 -6.54 4.71
CA VAL A 185 7.91 -6.89 5.86
C VAL A 185 9.32 -7.20 5.38
N GLU A 186 9.45 -8.03 4.34
CA GLU A 186 10.73 -8.37 3.74
C GLU A 186 11.45 -7.12 3.21
N LEU A 187 10.75 -6.23 2.51
CA LEU A 187 11.26 -4.94 2.05
C LEU A 187 11.81 -4.13 3.22
N ARG A 188 11.07 -4.06 4.32
CA ARG A 188 11.50 -3.31 5.51
C ARG A 188 12.71 -3.97 6.20
N ARG A 189 12.73 -5.28 6.34
CA ARG A 189 13.87 -6.04 6.86
C ARG A 189 15.14 -5.79 6.03
N LEU A 190 14.99 -5.83 4.69
CA LEU A 190 16.06 -5.53 3.76
C LEU A 190 16.59 -4.09 3.94
N SER A 191 15.69 -3.11 4.03
CA SER A 191 16.03 -1.71 4.25
C SER A 191 16.83 -1.50 5.54
N VAL A 192 16.41 -2.12 6.65
CA VAL A 192 17.10 -2.06 7.95
C VAL A 192 18.49 -2.71 7.86
N ALA A 193 18.59 -3.86 7.22
CA ALA A 193 19.87 -4.56 7.04
C ALA A 193 20.85 -3.74 6.19
N LEU A 194 20.36 -3.12 5.13
CA LEU A 194 21.15 -2.25 4.26
C LEU A 194 21.64 -1.01 5.01
N GLU A 195 20.76 -0.32 5.77
CA GLU A 195 21.14 0.85 6.58
C GLU A 195 22.25 0.49 7.59
N LYS A 196 22.07 -0.62 8.31
CA LYS A 196 23.08 -1.09 9.28
C LYS A 196 24.44 -1.30 8.60
N ARG A 197 24.46 -1.92 7.44
CA ARG A 197 25.68 -2.17 6.67
C ARG A 197 26.33 -0.89 6.18
N MET A 198 25.54 0.04 5.66
CA MET A 198 26.03 1.34 5.22
C MET A 198 26.64 2.12 6.38
N ARG A 199 26.00 2.14 7.55
CA ARG A 199 26.52 2.79 8.77
C ARG A 199 27.84 2.18 9.22
N GLN A 200 27.95 0.85 9.19
CA GLN A 200 29.18 0.16 9.56
C GLN A 200 30.32 0.50 8.60
N GLY A 201 30.07 0.44 7.28
CA GLY A 201 31.06 0.82 6.29
C GLY A 201 31.49 2.26 6.39
N TYR A 202 30.54 3.18 6.57
CA TYR A 202 30.83 4.61 6.77
C TYR A 202 31.65 4.87 8.04
N SER A 203 31.25 4.31 9.17
CA SER A 203 31.99 4.48 10.44
C SER A 203 33.41 3.94 10.34
N PHE A 204 33.60 2.76 9.74
CA PHE A 204 34.92 2.22 9.53
C PHE A 204 35.78 3.16 8.64
N THR A 205 35.22 3.65 7.56
CA THR A 205 35.93 4.57 6.63
C THR A 205 36.38 5.85 7.34
N VAL A 206 35.48 6.47 8.13
CA VAL A 206 35.79 7.69 8.83
C VAL A 206 36.87 7.45 9.88
N VAL A 207 36.73 6.44 10.74
CA VAL A 207 37.68 6.12 11.80
C VAL A 207 39.06 5.77 11.22
N PHE A 208 39.06 4.90 10.18
CA PHE A 208 40.32 4.48 9.56
C PHE A 208 41.07 5.63 8.89
N ASN A 209 40.37 6.48 8.14
CA ASN A 209 40.98 7.64 7.50
C ASN A 209 41.46 8.68 8.50
N SER A 210 40.74 8.91 9.61
CA SER A 210 41.17 9.77 10.68
C SER A 210 42.45 9.25 11.34
N LEU A 211 42.54 7.93 11.54
CA LEU A 211 43.74 7.30 12.08
C LEU A 211 44.94 7.46 11.12
N LEU A 212 44.75 7.20 9.84
CA LEU A 212 45.80 7.39 8.81
C LEU A 212 46.31 8.84 8.79
N LEU A 213 45.39 9.80 8.90
CA LEU A 213 45.74 11.21 8.95
C LEU A 213 46.57 11.55 10.21
N ALA A 214 46.15 11.06 11.37
CA ALA A 214 46.89 11.27 12.63
C ALA A 214 48.30 10.65 12.59
N LEU A 215 48.42 9.44 12.04
CA LEU A 215 49.71 8.77 11.86
C LEU A 215 50.61 9.47 10.84
N GLY A 216 50.05 10.06 9.80
CA GLY A 216 50.78 10.86 8.81
C GLY A 216 51.29 12.18 9.43
N ILE A 217 50.46 12.89 10.18
CA ILE A 217 50.84 14.13 10.86
C ILE A 217 51.93 13.88 11.90
N SER A 218 51.87 12.76 12.62
CA SER A 218 52.91 12.39 13.61
C SER A 218 54.21 11.91 12.97
N GLY A 219 54.28 11.77 11.66
CA GLY A 219 55.44 11.27 10.93
C GLY A 219 55.71 9.76 11.09
N LEU A 220 54.76 9.01 11.67
CA LEU A 220 54.88 7.55 11.85
C LEU A 220 54.72 6.77 10.54
N ILE A 221 54.03 7.33 9.60
CA ILE A 221 53.83 6.73 8.25
C ILE A 221 54.14 7.75 7.18
N THR A 222 54.66 7.28 6.04
CA THR A 222 54.89 8.13 4.87
C THR A 222 53.59 8.31 4.06
N PRO A 223 53.47 9.40 3.29
CA PRO A 223 52.32 9.61 2.41
C PRO A 223 52.03 8.47 1.45
N GLN A 224 53.07 7.80 0.94
CA GLN A 224 52.93 6.64 0.03
C GLN A 224 52.29 5.44 0.78
N VAL A 225 52.72 5.14 1.98
CA VAL A 225 52.15 4.07 2.82
C VAL A 225 50.71 4.39 3.16
N SER A 226 50.41 5.63 3.56
CA SER A 226 49.03 6.09 3.85
C SER A 226 48.11 5.89 2.62
N SER A 227 48.58 6.28 1.44
CA SER A 227 47.82 6.10 0.20
C SER A 227 47.55 4.64 -0.14
N VAL A 228 48.52 3.76 -0.01
CA VAL A 228 48.36 2.31 -0.25
C VAL A 228 47.34 1.72 0.75
N LEU A 229 47.44 2.07 2.04
CA LEU A 229 46.51 1.57 3.05
C LEU A 229 45.08 2.08 2.80
N HIS A 230 44.90 3.36 2.45
CA HIS A 230 43.60 3.94 2.11
C HIS A 230 42.96 3.19 0.93
N ASN A 231 43.70 3.03 -0.17
CA ASN A 231 43.17 2.35 -1.36
C ASN A 231 42.84 0.88 -1.07
N SER A 232 43.70 0.19 -0.31
CA SER A 232 43.47 -1.21 0.07
C SER A 232 42.22 -1.36 0.95
N ALA A 233 41.99 -0.43 1.90
CA ALA A 233 40.79 -0.41 2.72
C ALA A 233 39.53 -0.17 1.88
N THR A 234 39.59 0.76 0.93
CA THR A 234 38.46 1.05 0.02
C THR A 234 38.10 -0.18 -0.82
N ILE A 235 39.10 -0.87 -1.39
CA ILE A 235 38.89 -2.12 -2.14
C ILE A 235 38.30 -3.20 -1.21
N GLY A 236 38.84 -3.34 0.01
CA GLY A 236 38.36 -4.30 1.00
C GLY A 236 36.89 -4.07 1.39
N ILE A 237 36.50 -2.81 1.63
CA ILE A 237 35.10 -2.44 1.93
C ILE A 237 34.22 -2.75 0.73
N SER A 238 34.65 -2.38 -0.48
CA SER A 238 33.89 -2.65 -1.70
C SER A 238 33.68 -4.14 -1.92
N ALA A 239 34.72 -4.96 -1.76
CA ALA A 239 34.62 -6.41 -1.85
C ALA A 239 33.71 -7.01 -0.76
N ALA A 240 33.81 -6.50 0.47
CA ALA A 240 32.91 -6.89 1.54
C ALA A 240 31.45 -6.53 1.25
N ASN A 241 31.23 -5.37 0.65
CA ASN A 241 29.90 -4.92 0.23
C ASN A 241 29.31 -5.69 -0.95
N ALA A 242 30.13 -6.29 -1.78
CA ALA A 242 29.70 -7.15 -2.88
C ALA A 242 29.23 -8.55 -2.42
N ARG A 243 29.50 -8.94 -1.16
CA ARG A 243 29.03 -10.23 -0.63
C ARG A 243 27.53 -10.20 -0.39
N HIS A 244 26.89 -11.32 -0.66
CA HIS A 244 25.46 -11.52 -0.36
C HIS A 244 25.21 -11.33 1.14
N PHE A 245 24.25 -10.46 1.49
CA PHE A 245 23.97 -10.11 2.88
C PHE A 245 22.49 -10.27 3.27
N LEU A 246 21.69 -10.72 2.32
CA LEU A 246 20.28 -10.98 2.59
C LEU A 246 20.20 -12.08 3.67
N PRO A 247 19.39 -11.90 4.73
CA PRO A 247 19.01 -13.01 5.57
C PRO A 247 18.43 -14.07 4.65
N LYS A 248 18.77 -15.34 4.88
CA LYS A 248 18.10 -16.42 4.17
C LYS A 248 16.62 -16.23 4.42
N SER A 249 15.86 -16.01 3.34
CA SER A 249 14.41 -15.97 3.46
C SER A 249 13.96 -17.29 4.07
N SER A 250 12.98 -17.23 4.94
CA SER A 250 12.30 -18.41 5.47
C SER A 250 11.40 -19.07 4.41
N ILE A 251 11.73 -18.92 3.14
CA ILE A 251 11.08 -19.57 2.00
C ILE A 251 12.03 -20.70 1.56
N ASP A 252 11.92 -21.82 2.24
CA ASP A 252 12.22 -23.19 1.79
C ASP A 252 11.08 -24.10 2.25
#